data_f6b12c8f7043b7248c0a96a85f21fd38
#
_entry.id   f6b12c8f7043b7248c0a96a85f21fd38
#
_cell.length_a   1.000
_cell.length_b   1.000
_cell.length_c   1.000
_cell.angle_alpha   90.00
_cell.angle_beta   90.00
_cell.angle_gamma   90.00
#
_symmetry.space_group_name_H-M   'P 1'
#
loop_
_entity.id
_entity.type
_entity.pdbx_description
1 polymer ?
#
loop_
_entity_poly.entity_id
_entity_poly.type
_entity_poly.pdbx_seq_one_letter_code
_entity_poly.pdbx_strand_id
1 'polypeptide(L)'
;ALLGLLPLGELLGKLDRPPIIDAKSGVSGAGGRVEDDVTNFVSVNENFKAYKVFSHQHQPEIQQYLQDLSPYSSDVTGEIILTPHLLPLSRGILSTIYLHFREPVTSSDILERFSTFAESQEFVHFLEEGDLPDLMMTVHSNRCMIGAETDQSGQNCVIVSSIDNLVKGASGQAIQNMNLMFGLDEKQGLF
;
A
#
# COMPACT_ATOMS: atom_id res chain seq x y z
N ALA A 1 1.36 -0.76 0.22
CA ALA A 1 2.19 -0.25 -0.87
C ALA A 1 2.33 -1.27 -2.01
N LEU A 2 2.88 -2.49 -1.80
CA LEU A 2 3.08 -3.48 -2.87
C LEU A 2 1.78 -3.82 -3.62
N LEU A 3 0.67 -4.06 -2.92
CA LEU A 3 -0.63 -4.33 -3.54
C LEU A 3 -1.15 -3.15 -4.40
N GLY A 4 -0.69 -1.93 -4.13
CA GLY A 4 -0.98 -0.75 -4.97
C GLY A 4 -0.03 -0.58 -6.16
N LEU A 5 1.08 -1.32 -6.23
CA LEU A 5 2.08 -1.20 -7.29
C LEU A 5 2.09 -2.42 -8.22
N LEU A 6 2.04 -3.63 -7.67
CA LEU A 6 2.15 -4.87 -8.46
C LEU A 6 1.10 -5.01 -9.57
N PRO A 7 -0.17 -4.59 -9.40
CA PRO A 7 -1.17 -4.68 -10.47
C PRO A 7 -0.82 -3.89 -11.73
N LEU A 8 0.03 -2.86 -11.62
CA LEU A 8 0.46 -2.06 -12.77
C LEU A 8 1.24 -2.89 -13.80
N GLY A 9 1.93 -3.97 -13.36
CA GLY A 9 2.65 -4.86 -14.27
C GLY A 9 3.66 -4.09 -15.12
N GLU A 10 3.55 -4.21 -16.45
CA GLU A 10 4.45 -3.55 -17.41
C GLU A 10 4.40 -2.00 -17.37
N LEU A 11 3.33 -1.40 -16.84
CA LEU A 11 3.27 0.05 -16.68
C LEU A 11 4.34 0.57 -15.71
N LEU A 12 4.84 -0.26 -14.80
CA LEU A 12 5.97 0.11 -13.96
C LEU A 12 7.21 0.47 -14.77
N GLY A 13 7.46 -0.22 -15.89
CA GLY A 13 8.57 0.10 -16.80
C GLY A 13 8.41 1.44 -17.55
N LYS A 14 7.20 2.00 -17.58
CA LYS A 14 6.92 3.31 -18.21
C LYS A 14 7.09 4.49 -17.25
N LEU A 15 7.42 4.26 -15.99
CA LEU A 15 7.64 5.34 -15.03
C LEU A 15 8.89 6.15 -15.38
N ASP A 16 8.77 7.47 -15.30
CA ASP A 16 9.87 8.43 -15.49
C ASP A 16 10.81 8.48 -14.26
N ARG A 17 10.24 8.26 -13.09
CA ARG A 17 10.93 8.26 -11.80
C ARG A 17 10.38 7.19 -10.86
N PRO A 18 11.11 6.81 -9.81
CA PRO A 18 10.64 5.85 -8.83
C PRO A 18 9.34 6.31 -8.15
N PRO A 19 8.47 5.37 -7.73
CA PRO A 19 7.28 5.69 -6.95
C PRO A 19 7.60 6.43 -5.67
N ILE A 20 6.79 7.42 -5.33
CA ILE A 20 6.81 8.10 -4.03
C ILE A 20 5.63 7.57 -3.22
N ILE A 21 5.89 7.05 -2.04
CA ILE A 21 4.91 6.43 -1.14
C ILE A 21 4.82 7.25 0.13
N ASP A 22 3.69 7.90 0.34
CA ASP A 22 3.36 8.63 1.54
C ASP A 22 2.38 7.79 2.38
N ALA A 23 2.91 7.11 3.41
CA ALA A 23 2.17 6.17 4.23
C ALA A 23 1.76 6.79 5.58
N LYS A 24 0.47 6.82 5.85
CA LYS A 24 -0.13 7.34 7.09
C LYS A 24 -0.61 6.18 7.94
N SER A 25 0.02 5.95 9.10
CA SER A 25 -0.21 4.79 9.96
C SER A 25 -0.76 5.19 11.33
N GLY A 26 -1.71 4.40 11.82
CA GLY A 26 -2.08 4.41 13.22
C GLY A 26 -0.92 3.92 14.12
N VAL A 27 -0.91 4.37 15.37
CA VAL A 27 0.20 4.15 16.32
C VAL A 27 0.41 2.69 16.73
N SER A 28 -0.61 1.84 16.63
CA SER A 28 -0.49 0.41 16.99
C SER A 28 0.51 -0.36 16.11
N GLY A 29 0.89 0.18 14.95
CA GLY A 29 1.92 -0.38 14.09
C GLY A 29 3.33 -0.42 14.71
N ALA A 30 3.59 0.38 15.75
CA ALA A 30 4.83 0.34 16.52
C ALA A 30 4.98 -0.91 17.40
N GLY A 31 3.90 -1.71 17.53
CA GLY A 31 3.87 -2.89 18.41
C GLY A 31 3.88 -2.53 19.90
N GLY A 32 4.11 -3.56 20.75
CA GLY A 32 4.17 -3.38 22.19
C GLY A 32 5.51 -2.84 22.73
N ARG A 33 6.47 -2.54 21.86
CA ARG A 33 7.75 -1.96 22.25
C ARG A 33 7.62 -0.45 22.36
N VAL A 34 7.37 0.02 23.57
CA VAL A 34 7.44 1.44 23.91
C VAL A 34 8.92 1.76 24.18
N GLU A 35 9.77 1.65 23.17
CA GLU A 35 11.19 1.97 23.33
C GLU A 35 11.49 3.47 23.17
N ASP A 36 10.57 4.22 22.59
CA ASP A 36 10.71 5.66 22.40
C ASP A 36 9.41 6.40 22.74
N ASP A 37 9.53 7.52 23.44
CA ASP A 37 8.44 8.50 23.67
C ASP A 37 7.77 9.00 22.37
N VAL A 38 8.30 8.58 21.24
CA VAL A 38 7.96 9.05 19.89
C VAL A 38 6.75 8.31 19.30
N THR A 39 6.48 7.08 19.71
CA THR A 39 5.49 6.20 19.04
C THR A 39 4.26 5.86 19.90
N ASN A 40 4.18 6.33 21.13
CA ASN A 40 3.01 6.10 21.98
C ASN A 40 1.86 7.05 21.60
N PHE A 41 0.62 6.63 21.89
CA PHE A 41 -0.58 7.41 21.53
C PHE A 41 -0.56 8.82 22.14
N VAL A 42 -0.07 8.96 23.38
CA VAL A 42 -0.04 10.27 24.08
C VAL A 42 0.87 11.28 23.37
N SER A 43 2.01 10.82 22.84
CA SER A 43 2.94 11.69 22.11
C SER A 43 2.49 12.04 20.69
N VAL A 44 1.49 11.31 20.16
CA VAL A 44 0.94 11.53 18.82
C VAL A 44 -0.47 12.13 18.86
N ASN A 45 -1.11 12.14 20.04
CA ASN A 45 -2.45 12.73 20.18
C ASN A 45 -2.45 14.20 19.75
N GLU A 46 -3.42 14.57 18.90
CA GLU A 46 -3.51 15.90 18.28
C GLU A 46 -2.24 16.32 17.49
N ASN A 47 -1.42 15.35 17.08
CA ASN A 47 -0.19 15.58 16.34
C ASN A 47 -0.11 14.63 15.13
N PHE A 48 0.57 15.07 14.09
CA PHE A 48 0.82 14.34 12.86
C PHE A 48 2.27 14.55 12.46
N LYS A 49 3.05 13.47 12.38
CA LYS A 49 4.49 13.60 12.12
C LYS A 49 5.04 12.53 11.20
N ALA A 50 5.93 12.94 10.30
CA ALA A 50 6.78 12.01 9.55
C ALA A 50 7.86 11.42 10.48
N TYR A 51 8.25 10.17 10.20
CA TYR A 51 9.32 9.51 10.93
C TYR A 51 10.15 8.62 10.01
N LYS A 52 11.41 8.37 10.37
CA LYS A 52 12.34 7.48 9.66
C LYS A 52 12.40 7.70 8.14
N VAL A 53 12.34 8.95 7.69
CA VAL A 53 12.47 9.30 6.27
C VAL A 53 13.83 8.79 5.77
N PHE A 54 13.86 8.08 4.64
CA PHE A 54 15.02 7.39 4.05
C PHE A 54 15.70 6.34 4.94
N SER A 55 15.13 6.00 6.09
CA SER A 55 15.71 5.05 7.04
C SER A 55 14.74 4.00 7.54
N HIS A 56 13.52 3.97 6.99
CA HIS A 56 12.50 3.01 7.38
C HIS A 56 12.81 1.63 6.80
N GLN A 57 12.77 0.60 7.66
CA GLN A 57 13.09 -0.79 7.29
C GLN A 57 12.25 -1.35 6.13
N HIS A 58 11.03 -0.86 5.93
CA HIS A 58 10.17 -1.31 4.84
C HIS A 58 10.57 -0.71 3.47
N GLN A 59 11.38 0.35 3.40
CA GLN A 59 11.78 0.91 2.11
C GLN A 59 12.60 -0.09 1.28
N PRO A 60 13.71 -0.66 1.78
CA PRO A 60 14.47 -1.66 1.04
C PRO A 60 13.67 -2.95 0.80
N GLU A 61 12.78 -3.32 1.73
CA GLU A 61 11.90 -4.48 1.58
C GLU A 61 10.91 -4.30 0.42
N ILE A 62 10.21 -3.17 0.35
CA ILE A 62 9.30 -2.85 -0.76
C ILE A 62 10.07 -2.80 -2.08
N GLN A 63 11.24 -2.19 -2.10
CA GLN A 63 12.11 -2.10 -3.27
C GLN A 63 12.49 -3.49 -3.78
N GLN A 64 12.95 -4.37 -2.89
CA GLN A 64 13.32 -5.74 -3.23
C GLN A 64 12.14 -6.52 -3.80
N TYR A 65 11.01 -6.57 -3.10
CA TYR A 65 9.85 -7.34 -3.57
C TYR A 65 9.26 -6.76 -4.87
N LEU A 66 9.31 -5.46 -5.07
CA LEU A 66 8.88 -4.86 -6.33
C LEU A 66 9.77 -5.34 -7.48
N GLN A 67 11.09 -5.44 -7.27
CA GLN A 67 12.05 -5.96 -8.25
C GLN A 67 11.87 -7.46 -8.51
N ASP A 68 11.69 -8.24 -7.45
CA ASP A 68 11.55 -9.70 -7.53
C ASP A 68 10.24 -10.14 -8.20
N LEU A 69 9.14 -9.42 -7.95
CA LEU A 69 7.80 -9.78 -8.42
C LEU A 69 7.37 -9.07 -9.70
N SER A 70 8.07 -8.01 -10.10
CA SER A 70 7.80 -7.30 -11.35
C SER A 70 9.06 -7.19 -12.22
N PRO A 71 9.11 -7.93 -13.33
CA PRO A 71 10.25 -7.86 -14.24
C PRO A 71 10.43 -6.49 -14.88
N TYR A 72 9.40 -5.64 -14.85
CA TYR A 72 9.40 -4.30 -15.44
C TYR A 72 9.96 -3.22 -14.51
N SER A 73 10.10 -3.50 -13.23
CA SER A 73 10.60 -2.52 -12.24
C SER A 73 12.09 -2.22 -12.41
N SER A 74 12.85 -3.08 -13.09
CA SER A 74 14.27 -2.86 -13.40
C SER A 74 14.50 -1.67 -14.34
N ASP A 75 13.50 -1.28 -15.11
CA ASP A 75 13.58 -0.18 -16.05
C ASP A 75 13.41 1.19 -15.38
N VAL A 76 12.97 1.20 -14.14
CA VAL A 76 12.86 2.41 -13.32
C VAL A 76 14.19 2.66 -12.61
N THR A 77 14.85 3.74 -12.96
CA THR A 77 16.11 4.13 -12.32
C THR A 77 15.88 4.80 -10.96
N GLY A 78 16.62 4.36 -9.95
CA GLY A 78 16.58 4.90 -8.59
C GLY A 78 15.75 4.06 -7.61
N GLU A 79 15.76 4.48 -6.35
CA GLU A 79 15.06 3.81 -5.27
C GLU A 79 13.71 4.48 -4.99
N ILE A 80 12.72 3.70 -4.58
CA ILE A 80 11.45 4.23 -4.10
C ILE A 80 11.68 5.21 -2.94
N ILE A 81 10.82 6.21 -2.83
CA ILE A 81 10.82 7.12 -1.68
C ILE A 81 9.65 6.72 -0.78
N LEU A 82 9.96 6.27 0.44
CA LEU A 82 8.95 5.98 1.45
C LEU A 82 9.00 7.02 2.56
N THR A 83 7.89 7.73 2.75
CA THR A 83 7.71 8.70 3.84
C THR A 83 6.58 8.23 4.76
N PRO A 84 6.88 7.50 5.83
CA PRO A 84 5.86 7.10 6.78
C PRO A 84 5.52 8.23 7.76
N HIS A 85 4.23 8.30 8.13
CA HIS A 85 3.70 9.23 9.12
C HIS A 85 2.95 8.48 10.20
N LEU A 86 2.97 9.01 11.42
CA LEU A 86 2.10 8.59 12.51
C LEU A 86 0.91 9.53 12.63
N LEU A 87 -0.27 8.93 12.68
CA LEU A 87 -1.55 9.61 12.92
C LEU A 87 -2.00 9.39 14.36
N PRO A 88 -2.79 10.32 14.94
CA PRO A 88 -3.42 10.15 16.25
C PRO A 88 -4.62 9.18 16.17
N LEU A 89 -4.40 8.03 15.56
CA LEU A 89 -5.36 6.94 15.38
C LEU A 89 -4.75 5.64 15.90
N SER A 90 -5.58 4.73 16.41
CA SER A 90 -5.09 3.44 16.88
C SER A 90 -4.75 2.52 15.71
N ARG A 91 -5.59 2.46 14.68
CA ARG A 91 -5.52 1.45 13.60
C ARG A 91 -5.57 2.06 12.22
N GLY A 92 -5.09 1.28 11.25
CA GLY A 92 -5.14 1.54 9.84
C GLY A 92 -3.84 2.07 9.26
N ILE A 93 -3.61 1.77 7.99
CA ILE A 93 -2.57 2.39 7.15
C ILE A 93 -3.25 2.84 5.86
N LEU A 94 -3.15 4.14 5.58
CA LEU A 94 -3.49 4.71 4.29
C LEU A 94 -2.20 5.07 3.57
N SER A 95 -1.95 4.46 2.41
CA SER A 95 -0.78 4.76 1.58
C SER A 95 -1.22 5.51 0.33
N THR A 96 -0.69 6.70 0.12
CA THR A 96 -0.83 7.46 -1.13
C THR A 96 0.45 7.27 -1.93
N ILE A 97 0.32 6.78 -3.15
CA ILE A 97 1.42 6.43 -4.05
C ILE A 97 1.34 7.35 -5.25
N TYR A 98 2.39 8.13 -5.47
CA TYR A 98 2.49 9.07 -6.59
C TYR A 98 3.36 8.46 -7.68
N LEU A 99 2.82 8.40 -8.88
CA LEU A 99 3.47 7.87 -10.08
C LEU A 99 3.56 8.94 -11.16
N HIS A 100 4.66 8.94 -11.89
CA HIS A 100 4.83 9.81 -13.03
C HIS A 100 5.33 8.99 -14.23
N PHE A 101 4.55 8.96 -15.30
CA PHE A 101 4.84 8.21 -16.50
C PHE A 101 5.58 9.06 -17.54
N ARG A 102 6.49 8.46 -18.30
CA ARG A 102 7.19 9.10 -19.43
C ARG A 102 6.22 9.48 -20.54
N GLU A 103 5.24 8.63 -20.77
CA GLU A 103 4.19 8.81 -21.76
C GLU A 103 2.81 8.70 -21.08
N PRO A 104 1.79 9.35 -21.63
CA PRO A 104 0.45 9.28 -21.07
C PRO A 104 -0.06 7.84 -20.96
N VAL A 105 -0.69 7.52 -19.83
CA VAL A 105 -1.42 6.30 -19.58
C VAL A 105 -2.88 6.66 -19.35
N THR A 106 -3.79 5.91 -19.93
CA THR A 106 -5.22 6.19 -19.74
C THR A 106 -5.73 5.69 -18.39
N SER A 107 -6.76 6.35 -17.84
CA SER A 107 -7.45 5.84 -16.65
C SER A 107 -7.95 4.42 -16.89
N SER A 108 -8.46 4.12 -18.09
CA SER A 108 -8.94 2.80 -18.46
C SER A 108 -7.85 1.71 -18.36
N ASP A 109 -6.61 2.02 -18.78
CA ASP A 109 -5.50 1.04 -18.65
C ASP A 109 -5.20 0.72 -17.18
N ILE A 110 -5.27 1.72 -16.30
CA ILE A 110 -5.09 1.54 -14.86
C ILE A 110 -6.22 0.72 -14.26
N LEU A 111 -7.47 1.10 -14.55
CA LEU A 111 -8.67 0.45 -14.04
C LEU A 111 -8.74 -1.04 -14.43
N GLU A 112 -8.47 -1.35 -15.72
CA GLU A 112 -8.49 -2.72 -16.23
C GLU A 112 -7.47 -3.60 -15.49
N ARG A 113 -6.25 -3.10 -15.29
CA ARG A 113 -5.20 -3.87 -14.60
C ARG A 113 -5.55 -4.15 -13.14
N PHE A 114 -6.04 -3.15 -12.42
CA PHE A 114 -6.43 -3.31 -11.04
C PHE A 114 -7.65 -4.21 -10.89
N SER A 115 -8.65 -4.07 -11.76
CA SER A 115 -9.84 -4.93 -11.76
C SER A 115 -9.47 -6.38 -12.03
N THR A 116 -8.66 -6.64 -13.08
CA THR A 116 -8.18 -7.99 -13.41
C THR A 116 -7.38 -8.61 -12.27
N PHE A 117 -6.51 -7.82 -11.61
CA PHE A 117 -5.77 -8.30 -10.46
C PHE A 117 -6.70 -8.63 -9.28
N ALA A 118 -7.64 -7.76 -8.96
CA ALA A 118 -8.56 -7.91 -7.83
C ALA A 118 -9.49 -9.12 -8.00
N GLU A 119 -9.93 -9.45 -9.22
CA GLU A 119 -10.76 -10.64 -9.51
C GLU A 119 -10.11 -11.94 -9.05
N SER A 120 -8.79 -12.01 -9.04
CA SER A 120 -8.02 -13.18 -8.64
C SER A 120 -7.63 -13.18 -7.16
N GLN A 121 -7.98 -12.14 -6.39
CA GLN A 121 -7.53 -11.92 -5.02
C GLN A 121 -8.69 -11.86 -4.04
N GLU A 122 -8.70 -12.73 -3.05
CA GLU A 122 -9.79 -12.84 -2.07
C GLU A 122 -9.98 -11.58 -1.20
N PHE A 123 -8.88 -10.90 -0.86
CA PHE A 123 -8.88 -9.78 0.09
C PHE A 123 -8.47 -8.45 -0.52
N VAL A 124 -8.28 -8.37 -1.84
CA VAL A 124 -7.95 -7.12 -2.52
C VAL A 124 -9.15 -6.65 -3.33
N HIS A 125 -9.59 -5.44 -3.07
CA HIS A 125 -10.74 -4.85 -3.74
C HIS A 125 -10.33 -3.53 -4.37
N PHE A 126 -10.68 -3.35 -5.64
CA PHE A 126 -10.48 -2.11 -6.36
C PHE A 126 -11.81 -1.35 -6.43
N LEU A 127 -11.76 -0.06 -6.14
CA LEU A 127 -12.92 0.82 -6.16
C LEU A 127 -13.24 1.29 -7.58
N GLU A 128 -14.46 1.74 -7.78
CA GLU A 128 -14.88 2.33 -9.05
C GLU A 128 -14.13 3.63 -9.36
N GLU A 129 -14.13 4.04 -10.62
CA GLU A 129 -13.49 5.28 -11.05
C GLU A 129 -14.05 6.49 -10.29
N GLY A 130 -13.15 7.31 -9.75
CA GLY A 130 -13.51 8.49 -8.96
C GLY A 130 -13.64 8.22 -7.47
N ASP A 131 -13.59 6.95 -7.03
CA ASP A 131 -13.66 6.58 -5.62
C ASP A 131 -12.27 6.26 -5.05
N LEU A 132 -11.99 6.80 -3.87
CA LEU A 132 -10.77 6.53 -3.12
C LEU A 132 -11.08 5.93 -1.75
N PRO A 133 -10.27 4.96 -1.29
CA PRO A 133 -10.51 4.31 0.00
C PRO A 133 -10.18 5.21 1.18
N ASP A 134 -10.90 5.00 2.27
CA ASP A 134 -10.56 5.49 3.59
C ASP A 134 -10.25 4.35 4.57
N LEU A 135 -9.84 4.69 5.79
CA LEU A 135 -9.47 3.71 6.80
C LEU A 135 -10.68 2.90 7.33
N MET A 136 -11.88 3.50 7.32
CA MET A 136 -13.08 2.84 7.84
C MET A 136 -13.50 1.64 6.99
N MET A 137 -13.12 1.62 5.72
CA MET A 137 -13.41 0.50 4.80
C MET A 137 -12.63 -0.77 5.16
N THR A 138 -11.52 -0.65 5.92
CA THR A 138 -10.58 -1.77 6.12
C THR A 138 -10.29 -2.10 7.58
N VAL A 139 -10.50 -1.17 8.49
CA VAL A 139 -10.25 -1.38 9.92
C VAL A 139 -11.06 -2.58 10.44
N HIS A 140 -10.41 -3.44 11.21
CA HIS A 140 -10.90 -4.72 11.73
C HIS A 140 -11.16 -5.82 10.69
N SER A 141 -10.64 -5.69 9.47
CA SER A 141 -10.77 -6.73 8.43
C SER A 141 -9.42 -7.08 7.79
N ASN A 142 -9.38 -8.21 7.06
CA ASN A 142 -8.21 -8.59 6.26
C ASN A 142 -8.24 -7.96 4.85
N ARG A 143 -9.08 -6.98 4.60
CA ARG A 143 -9.26 -6.34 3.31
C ARG A 143 -8.16 -5.32 3.02
N CYS A 144 -7.81 -5.23 1.74
CA CYS A 144 -7.07 -4.12 1.15
C CYS A 144 -7.99 -3.44 0.13
N MET A 145 -8.31 -2.18 0.36
CA MET A 145 -9.10 -1.38 -0.57
C MET A 145 -8.16 -0.47 -1.34
N ILE A 146 -8.34 -0.38 -2.66
CA ILE A 146 -7.47 0.40 -3.55
C ILE A 146 -8.34 1.23 -4.48
N GLY A 147 -7.96 2.49 -4.68
CA GLY A 147 -8.51 3.38 -5.70
C GLY A 147 -7.37 4.08 -6.43
N ALA A 148 -7.58 4.48 -7.66
CA ALA A 148 -6.59 5.17 -8.47
C ALA A 148 -7.22 6.26 -9.33
N GLU A 149 -6.50 7.36 -9.47
CA GLU A 149 -6.88 8.45 -10.35
C GLU A 149 -5.70 8.90 -11.20
N THR A 150 -5.97 9.27 -12.45
CA THR A 150 -5.01 9.90 -13.35
C THR A 150 -5.40 11.34 -13.62
N ASP A 151 -4.41 12.19 -13.83
CA ASP A 151 -4.69 13.55 -14.27
C ASP A 151 -5.10 13.61 -15.75
N GLN A 152 -5.55 14.77 -16.22
CA GLN A 152 -5.97 14.96 -17.59
C GLN A 152 -4.86 14.73 -18.63
N SER A 153 -3.60 14.85 -18.22
CA SER A 153 -2.46 14.58 -19.10
C SER A 153 -2.15 13.09 -19.24
N GLY A 154 -2.65 12.26 -18.33
CA GLY A 154 -2.30 10.83 -18.22
C GLY A 154 -0.88 10.58 -17.74
N GLN A 155 -0.10 11.60 -17.40
CA GLN A 155 1.27 11.44 -16.94
C GLN A 155 1.37 11.26 -15.43
N ASN A 156 0.42 11.79 -14.66
CA ASN A 156 0.40 11.62 -13.22
C ASN A 156 -0.72 10.66 -12.82
N CYS A 157 -0.38 9.67 -12.01
CA CYS A 157 -1.34 8.78 -11.39
C CYS A 157 -1.13 8.77 -9.88
N VAL A 158 -2.22 8.84 -9.14
CA VAL A 158 -2.24 8.69 -7.69
C VAL A 158 -3.01 7.43 -7.34
N ILE A 159 -2.36 6.52 -6.64
CA ILE A 159 -3.00 5.32 -6.10
C ILE A 159 -3.12 5.48 -4.60
N VAL A 160 -4.30 5.24 -4.08
CA VAL A 160 -4.54 5.20 -2.63
C VAL A 160 -4.89 3.79 -2.23
N SER A 161 -4.19 3.25 -1.23
CA SER A 161 -4.51 1.95 -0.65
C SER A 161 -4.71 2.04 0.85
N SER A 162 -5.71 1.32 1.36
CA SER A 162 -6.07 1.25 2.77
C SER A 162 -6.03 -0.19 3.26
N ILE A 163 -5.48 -0.41 4.44
CA ILE A 163 -5.49 -1.71 5.16
C ILE A 163 -5.63 -1.48 6.67
N ASP A 164 -6.06 -2.51 7.41
CA ASP A 164 -5.82 -2.57 8.86
C ASP A 164 -4.37 -3.00 9.13
N ASN A 165 -3.61 -2.17 9.83
CA ASN A 165 -2.20 -2.41 10.13
C ASN A 165 -1.95 -3.62 11.05
N LEU A 166 -2.92 -4.03 11.85
CA LEU A 166 -2.82 -5.18 12.75
C LEU A 166 -3.42 -6.47 12.16
N VAL A 167 -4.30 -6.36 11.16
CA VAL A 167 -4.93 -7.51 10.49
C VAL A 167 -4.21 -7.77 9.17
N LYS A 168 -4.58 -7.10 8.06
CA LYS A 168 -3.93 -7.29 6.75
C LYS A 168 -2.44 -6.94 6.79
N GLY A 169 -2.06 -5.94 7.58
CA GLY A 169 -0.66 -5.53 7.77
C GLY A 169 0.16 -6.44 8.70
N ALA A 170 -0.45 -7.39 9.41
CA ALA A 170 0.24 -8.23 10.39
C ALA A 170 -0.40 -9.62 10.55
N SER A 171 -1.24 -9.82 11.60
CA SER A 171 -1.74 -11.14 11.98
C SER A 171 -2.64 -11.78 10.93
N GLY A 172 -3.48 -11.01 10.27
CA GLY A 172 -4.37 -11.52 9.23
C GLY A 172 -3.60 -12.01 8.01
N GLN A 173 -2.56 -11.29 7.58
CA GLN A 173 -1.68 -11.75 6.51
C GLN A 173 -0.92 -13.02 6.90
N ALA A 174 -0.50 -13.15 8.15
CA ALA A 174 0.15 -14.37 8.65
C ALA A 174 -0.80 -15.58 8.59
N ILE A 175 -2.07 -15.41 8.99
CA ILE A 175 -3.09 -16.46 8.89
C ILE A 175 -3.38 -16.80 7.43
N GLN A 176 -3.54 -15.81 6.56
CA GLN A 176 -3.74 -16.01 5.13
C GLN A 176 -2.60 -16.81 4.51
N ASN A 177 -1.35 -16.46 4.80
CA ASN A 177 -0.18 -17.20 4.34
C ASN A 177 -0.18 -18.64 4.87
N MET A 178 -0.51 -18.85 6.14
CA MET A 178 -0.65 -20.19 6.72
C MET A 178 -1.71 -21.01 5.98
N ASN A 179 -2.88 -20.44 5.74
CA ASN A 179 -3.96 -21.11 5.01
C ASN A 179 -3.49 -21.59 3.63
N LEU A 180 -2.85 -20.71 2.86
CA LEU A 180 -2.31 -21.06 1.55
C LEU A 180 -1.21 -22.12 1.63
N MET A 181 -0.29 -22.03 2.58
CA MET A 181 0.80 -23.00 2.76
C MET A 181 0.31 -24.40 3.11
N PHE A 182 -0.79 -24.51 3.86
CA PHE A 182 -1.38 -25.78 4.25
C PHE A 182 -2.53 -26.27 3.37
N GLY A 183 -2.83 -25.54 2.28
CA GLY A 183 -3.92 -25.89 1.36
C GLY A 183 -5.32 -25.78 1.98
N LEU A 184 -5.47 -24.90 2.98
CA LEU A 184 -6.76 -24.58 3.57
C LEU A 184 -7.48 -23.51 2.74
N ASP A 185 -8.78 -23.30 3.02
CA ASP A 185 -9.50 -22.16 2.47
C ASP A 185 -8.79 -20.88 2.87
N GLU A 186 -8.43 -20.03 1.90
CA GLU A 186 -7.69 -18.79 2.11
C GLU A 186 -8.35 -17.88 3.14
N LYS A 187 -9.68 -17.91 3.21
CA LYS A 187 -10.52 -17.12 4.14
C LYS A 187 -10.62 -17.71 5.54
N GLN A 188 -10.17 -18.91 5.78
CA GLN A 188 -10.39 -19.62 7.04
C GLN A 188 -9.89 -18.80 8.23
N GLY A 189 -10.82 -18.38 9.12
CA GLY A 189 -10.53 -17.57 10.29
C GLY A 189 -10.28 -16.08 10.01
N LEU A 190 -10.52 -15.63 8.76
CA LEU A 190 -10.39 -14.23 8.33
C LEU A 190 -11.74 -13.66 7.88
N PHE A 191 -11.91 -12.34 7.98
CA PHE A 191 -13.11 -11.58 7.59
C PHE A 191 -12.77 -10.14 7.20
#